data_2444cffc3565b6d93c1b252779d7561d
#
_entry.id   2444cffc3565b6d93c1b252779d7561d
#
_cell.length_a   1.000
_cell.length_b   1.000
_cell.length_c   1.000
_cell.angle_alpha   90.00
_cell.angle_beta   90.00
_cell.angle_gamma   90.00
#
_symmetry.space_group_name_H-M   'P 1'
#
loop_
_entity.id
_entity.type
_entity.pdbx_description
1 polymer ?
#
loop_
_entity_poly.entity_id
_entity_poly.type
_entity_poly.pdbx_seq_one_letter_code
_entity_poly.pdbx_strand_id
1 'polypeptide(L)'
;MAGPTFSPPPIDLGRGWVGAKPRTVEVFEDFEMPVAEGRRKPGDRAVRQPVAAAIAEVFLVRVATYNIHTCIGVDRRYEPGRVGAVLREIDADIVSLQEVDARRRSDRYADQWAYLGEVTGCRVITGTGIREHRGRFDNAILTRFPVLAARAIDLTIAGYEPRGAIDANLMIGDRVLRVIATHFGLHATERRLQANRLMAVLGEPLAANRRAAHAMLLMGDLNEWRGRSGAIRSLDRRLGPSAAARTFPSWLPVLALDRIYADGPAVLRDVYVYRSPLARLASDHLPLVGNLYWSVHGPRHRERPRVSRRRVRSPVNQWADG
;
A
#
# COMPACT_ATOMS: atom_id res chain seq x y z
N MET A 1 -25.57 18.58 -17.29
CA MET A 1 -24.73 18.17 -18.45
C MET A 1 -23.64 17.27 -17.89
N ALA A 2 -23.67 15.98 -18.23
CA ALA A 2 -22.64 15.03 -17.83
C ALA A 2 -21.35 15.36 -18.59
N GLY A 3 -20.27 15.60 -17.87
CA GLY A 3 -18.94 15.81 -18.45
C GLY A 3 -18.43 14.53 -19.12
N PRO A 4 -17.50 14.62 -20.08
CA PRO A 4 -17.00 13.47 -20.80
C PRO A 4 -16.33 12.47 -19.85
N THR A 5 -16.79 11.22 -19.90
CA THR A 5 -16.14 10.07 -19.24
C THR A 5 -14.83 9.79 -19.97
N PHE A 6 -13.72 10.15 -19.35
CA PHE A 6 -12.39 9.87 -19.86
C PHE A 6 -12.02 8.42 -19.53
N SER A 7 -11.91 7.58 -20.55
CA SER A 7 -11.29 6.26 -20.44
C SER A 7 -9.78 6.42 -20.65
N PRO A 8 -8.91 6.11 -19.67
CA PRO A 8 -7.48 6.18 -19.90
C PRO A 8 -7.06 5.17 -20.97
N PRO A 9 -6.00 5.47 -21.75
CA PRO A 9 -5.47 4.54 -22.73
C PRO A 9 -5.06 3.23 -22.03
N PRO A 10 -5.18 2.09 -22.73
CA PRO A 10 -4.80 0.79 -22.18
C PRO A 10 -3.32 0.84 -21.79
N ILE A 11 -3.03 0.43 -20.54
CA ILE A 11 -1.67 0.23 -20.06
C ILE A 11 -1.06 -0.87 -20.95
N ASP A 12 0.03 -0.56 -21.64
CA ASP A 12 0.76 -1.57 -22.43
C ASP A 12 1.34 -2.62 -21.45
N LEU A 13 0.67 -3.75 -21.37
CA LEU A 13 1.04 -4.85 -20.49
C LEU A 13 2.19 -5.69 -21.07
N GLY A 14 3.01 -5.17 -21.97
CA GLY A 14 4.19 -5.80 -22.57
C GLY A 14 4.04 -7.31 -22.73
N ARG A 15 4.02 -7.83 -23.96
CA ARG A 15 3.93 -9.27 -24.22
C ARG A 15 5.15 -9.98 -23.64
N GLY A 16 4.95 -11.00 -22.80
CA GLY A 16 5.98 -11.93 -22.36
C GLY A 16 6.52 -11.76 -20.93
N TRP A 17 6.02 -10.79 -20.15
CA TRP A 17 6.45 -10.68 -18.77
C TRP A 17 5.68 -11.67 -17.88
N VAL A 18 6.42 -12.64 -17.29
CA VAL A 18 5.91 -13.54 -16.26
C VAL A 18 6.24 -12.88 -14.92
N GLY A 19 5.21 -12.34 -14.24
CA GLY A 19 5.39 -11.69 -12.95
C GLY A 19 6.07 -12.61 -11.93
N ALA A 20 6.83 -12.00 -11.00
CA ALA A 20 7.45 -12.74 -9.92
C ALA A 20 6.38 -13.45 -9.08
N LYS A 21 6.67 -14.67 -8.64
CA LYS A 21 5.88 -15.33 -7.62
C LYS A 21 6.16 -14.68 -6.28
N PRO A 22 5.17 -14.48 -5.40
CA PRO A 22 5.42 -14.01 -4.05
C PRO A 22 6.33 -15.02 -3.32
N ARG A 23 7.24 -14.48 -2.49
CA ARG A 23 8.02 -15.32 -1.58
C ARG A 23 7.05 -15.92 -0.56
N THR A 24 7.16 -17.20 -0.29
CA THR A 24 6.40 -17.89 0.75
C THR A 24 7.32 -18.20 1.90
N VAL A 25 6.91 -17.93 3.11
CA VAL A 25 7.65 -18.26 4.32
C VAL A 25 6.76 -19.01 5.29
N GLU A 26 7.35 -19.92 6.06
CA GLU A 26 6.70 -20.59 7.16
C GLU A 26 6.84 -19.73 8.41
N VAL A 27 5.73 -19.46 9.09
CA VAL A 27 5.71 -18.75 10.38
C VAL A 27 5.19 -19.69 11.45
N PHE A 28 5.88 -19.73 12.58
CA PHE A 28 5.47 -20.47 13.76
C PHE A 28 4.38 -19.72 14.53
N GLU A 29 3.57 -20.45 15.31
CA GLU A 29 2.29 -19.97 15.89
C GLU A 29 2.32 -18.76 16.81
N ASP A 30 3.47 -18.24 17.22
CA ASP A 30 3.55 -16.96 17.93
C ASP A 30 3.23 -15.73 17.03
N PHE A 31 2.93 -15.99 15.74
CA PHE A 31 2.50 -14.99 14.78
C PHE A 31 0.99 -14.78 14.90
N GLU A 32 0.56 -14.09 15.96
CA GLU A 32 -0.84 -13.69 16.10
C GLU A 32 -1.23 -12.74 14.96
N MET A 33 -1.96 -13.28 13.98
CA MET A 33 -2.74 -12.45 13.06
C MET A 33 -3.81 -11.74 13.90
N PRO A 34 -3.92 -10.40 13.87
CA PRO A 34 -4.97 -9.71 14.60
C PRO A 34 -6.33 -10.21 14.09
N VAL A 35 -7.02 -10.96 14.94
CA VAL A 35 -8.43 -11.29 14.74
C VAL A 35 -9.18 -9.99 14.97
N ALA A 36 -9.99 -9.53 14.00
CA ALA A 36 -10.88 -8.39 14.19
C ALA A 36 -11.66 -8.60 15.49
N GLU A 37 -11.41 -7.74 16.48
CA GLU A 37 -12.05 -7.82 17.80
C GLU A 37 -13.54 -7.55 17.68
N GLY A 38 -14.33 -8.63 17.60
CA GLY A 38 -15.71 -8.62 18.01
C GLY A 38 -15.74 -8.47 19.54
N ARG A 39 -16.47 -7.46 20.04
CA ARG A 39 -16.65 -7.15 21.46
C ARG A 39 -16.80 -8.43 22.29
N ARG A 40 -15.82 -8.77 23.12
CA ARG A 40 -15.90 -9.83 24.14
C ARG A 40 -16.70 -9.32 25.32
N LYS A 41 -17.61 -10.16 25.82
CA LYS A 41 -18.30 -9.91 27.11
C LYS A 41 -17.36 -10.26 28.28
N PRO A 42 -17.36 -9.49 29.39
CA PRO A 42 -16.55 -9.83 30.56
C PRO A 42 -17.11 -11.11 31.20
N GLY A 43 -16.30 -12.17 31.27
CA GLY A 43 -16.68 -13.40 31.99
C GLY A 43 -16.20 -14.72 31.35
N ASP A 44 -15.81 -14.77 30.08
CA ASP A 44 -15.40 -16.02 29.46
C ASP A 44 -13.92 -16.36 29.82
N ARG A 45 -13.74 -17.27 30.77
CA ARG A 45 -12.47 -17.97 31.00
C ARG A 45 -12.26 -18.97 29.87
N ALA A 46 -11.40 -18.64 28.92
CA ALA A 46 -10.95 -19.59 27.90
C ALA A 46 -10.03 -20.64 28.52
N VAL A 47 -10.48 -21.89 28.54
CA VAL A 47 -9.59 -23.03 28.76
C VAL A 47 -8.64 -23.12 27.57
N ARG A 48 -7.38 -22.80 27.78
CA ARG A 48 -6.32 -22.98 26.78
C ARG A 48 -6.04 -24.48 26.63
N GLN A 49 -6.58 -25.11 25.59
CA GLN A 49 -6.05 -26.38 25.11
C GLN A 49 -4.76 -26.07 24.33
N PRO A 50 -3.67 -26.83 24.53
CA PRO A 50 -2.50 -26.70 23.69
C PRO A 50 -2.88 -27.15 22.27
N VAL A 51 -3.07 -26.19 21.36
CA VAL A 51 -3.22 -26.43 19.96
C VAL A 51 -1.84 -26.72 19.43
N ALA A 52 -1.63 -27.88 18.79
CA ALA A 52 -0.39 -28.21 18.10
C ALA A 52 -0.04 -27.06 17.14
N ALA A 53 1.21 -26.57 17.24
CA ALA A 53 1.69 -25.45 16.45
C ALA A 53 1.46 -25.72 14.96
N ALA A 54 0.46 -25.07 14.37
CA ALA A 54 0.22 -25.18 12.93
C ALA A 54 1.20 -24.21 12.24
N ILE A 55 2.09 -24.75 11.43
CA ILE A 55 2.91 -23.94 10.53
C ILE A 55 1.96 -23.25 9.55
N ALA A 56 1.90 -21.92 9.61
CA ALA A 56 1.13 -21.13 8.65
C ALA A 56 2.05 -20.68 7.51
N GLU A 57 1.65 -21.01 6.29
CA GLU A 57 2.32 -20.50 5.09
C GLU A 57 1.78 -19.10 4.78
N VAL A 58 2.67 -18.14 4.63
CA VAL A 58 2.31 -16.74 4.32
C VAL A 58 3.09 -16.21 3.14
N PHE A 59 2.46 -15.37 2.34
CA PHE A 59 3.17 -14.53 1.38
C PHE A 59 3.94 -13.45 2.13
N LEU A 60 5.21 -13.31 1.80
CA LEU A 60 6.07 -12.24 2.26
C LEU A 60 6.31 -11.28 1.09
N VAL A 61 5.83 -10.04 1.22
CA VAL A 61 6.00 -8.98 0.22
C VAL A 61 6.75 -7.82 0.85
N ARG A 62 7.97 -7.55 0.39
CA ARG A 62 8.73 -6.38 0.82
C ARG A 62 8.22 -5.15 0.09
N VAL A 63 7.87 -4.12 0.85
CA VAL A 63 7.32 -2.87 0.33
C VAL A 63 8.18 -1.69 0.77
N ALA A 64 8.24 -0.64 -0.05
CA ALA A 64 8.96 0.57 0.28
C ALA A 64 8.24 1.82 -0.23
N THR A 65 8.42 2.95 0.45
CA THR A 65 8.12 4.28 -0.09
C THR A 65 9.38 5.13 -0.05
N TYR A 66 9.63 5.89 -1.10
CA TYR A 66 10.83 6.67 -1.25
C TYR A 66 10.59 7.92 -2.12
N ASN A 67 10.66 9.10 -1.50
CA ASN A 67 10.76 10.36 -2.23
C ASN A 67 12.19 10.48 -2.76
N ILE A 68 12.36 10.47 -4.08
CA ILE A 68 13.66 10.41 -4.76
C ILE A 68 14.21 11.78 -5.13
N HIS A 69 13.51 12.87 -4.76
CA HIS A 69 13.92 14.25 -5.02
C HIS A 69 14.43 14.45 -6.47
N THR A 70 13.65 13.97 -7.45
CA THR A 70 14.00 14.01 -8.88
C THR A 70 15.38 13.43 -9.23
N CYS A 71 15.86 12.50 -8.43
CA CYS A 71 17.22 11.93 -8.49
C CYS A 71 18.34 12.97 -8.28
N ILE A 72 18.06 14.07 -7.58
CA ILE A 72 19.05 15.05 -7.16
C ILE A 72 19.48 14.73 -5.73
N GLY A 73 20.75 14.39 -5.56
CA GLY A 73 21.31 14.09 -4.26
C GLY A 73 21.46 15.34 -3.38
N VAL A 74 21.81 15.13 -2.09
CA VAL A 74 22.10 16.23 -1.16
C VAL A 74 23.32 17.05 -1.58
N ASP A 75 24.16 16.51 -2.44
CA ASP A 75 25.27 17.20 -3.10
C ASP A 75 24.84 18.01 -4.35
N ARG A 76 23.52 18.11 -4.60
CA ARG A 76 22.88 18.80 -5.72
C ARG A 76 23.22 18.22 -7.11
N ARG A 77 23.75 17.02 -7.17
CA ARG A 77 24.03 16.33 -8.44
C ARG A 77 22.85 15.49 -8.87
N TYR A 78 22.48 15.61 -10.15
CA TYR A 78 21.50 14.75 -10.79
C TYR A 78 22.15 13.41 -11.14
N GLU A 79 21.80 12.34 -10.43
CA GLU A 79 22.42 11.02 -10.62
C GLU A 79 21.43 9.88 -10.34
N PRO A 80 20.56 9.55 -11.31
CA PRO A 80 19.60 8.45 -11.19
C PRO A 80 20.22 7.10 -10.83
N GLY A 81 21.49 6.89 -11.20
CA GLY A 81 22.25 5.69 -10.86
C GLY A 81 22.33 5.42 -9.37
N ARG A 82 22.39 6.47 -8.54
CA ARG A 82 22.40 6.34 -7.07
C ARG A 82 21.06 5.83 -6.54
N VAL A 83 19.96 6.40 -7.03
CA VAL A 83 18.61 5.97 -6.66
C VAL A 83 18.39 4.51 -7.10
N GLY A 84 18.75 4.17 -8.34
CA GLY A 84 18.67 2.80 -8.84
C GLY A 84 19.48 1.81 -8.00
N ALA A 85 20.68 2.19 -7.55
CA ALA A 85 21.49 1.35 -6.65
C ALA A 85 20.85 1.16 -5.27
N VAL A 86 20.30 2.24 -4.68
CA VAL A 86 19.55 2.16 -3.40
C VAL A 86 18.35 1.23 -3.53
N LEU A 87 17.59 1.34 -4.62
CA LEU A 87 16.44 0.47 -4.86
C LEU A 87 16.82 -1.01 -4.99
N ARG A 88 17.96 -1.31 -5.63
CA ARG A 88 18.50 -2.68 -5.72
C ARG A 88 18.96 -3.20 -4.36
N GLU A 89 19.61 -2.36 -3.54
CA GLU A 89 20.02 -2.73 -2.19
C GLU A 89 18.82 -3.07 -1.30
N ILE A 90 17.70 -2.33 -1.42
CA ILE A 90 16.46 -2.59 -0.68
C ILE A 90 15.79 -3.88 -1.17
N ASP A 91 15.86 -4.16 -2.47
CA ASP A 91 15.25 -5.33 -3.12
C ASP A 91 13.76 -5.50 -2.77
N ALA A 92 12.99 -4.40 -2.84
CA ALA A 92 11.56 -4.42 -2.56
C ALA A 92 10.75 -4.97 -3.74
N ASP A 93 9.65 -5.65 -3.43
CA ASP A 93 8.73 -6.21 -4.42
C ASP A 93 7.76 -5.14 -4.95
N ILE A 94 7.45 -4.14 -4.11
CA ILE A 94 6.60 -2.99 -4.46
C ILE A 94 7.24 -1.73 -3.89
N VAL A 95 7.43 -0.70 -4.73
CA VAL A 95 7.95 0.60 -4.30
C VAL A 95 7.01 1.71 -4.74
N SER A 96 6.64 2.58 -3.80
CA SER A 96 6.00 3.87 -4.09
C SER A 96 7.09 4.93 -4.20
N LEU A 97 7.28 5.50 -5.37
CA LEU A 97 8.22 6.60 -5.61
C LEU A 97 7.47 7.92 -5.69
N GLN A 98 8.06 8.98 -5.13
CA GLN A 98 7.59 10.34 -5.23
C GLN A 98 8.66 11.21 -5.90
N GLU A 99 8.24 12.30 -6.50
CA GLU A 99 9.10 13.26 -7.21
C GLU A 99 9.90 12.65 -8.36
N VAL A 100 9.31 11.74 -9.12
CA VAL A 100 9.91 11.23 -10.35
C VAL A 100 9.68 12.26 -11.46
N ASP A 101 10.75 12.79 -12.06
CA ASP A 101 10.67 13.79 -13.15
C ASP A 101 11.05 13.19 -14.51
N ALA A 102 10.06 12.85 -15.32
CA ALA A 102 10.27 12.32 -16.67
C ALA A 102 10.82 13.33 -17.68
N ARG A 103 10.86 14.62 -17.35
CA ARG A 103 11.36 15.66 -18.28
C ARG A 103 12.85 15.89 -18.14
N ARG A 104 13.44 15.50 -16.99
CA ARG A 104 14.89 15.56 -16.83
C ARG A 104 15.51 14.42 -17.60
N ARG A 105 16.14 14.80 -18.71
CA ARG A 105 16.91 13.89 -19.57
C ARG A 105 18.37 14.27 -19.46
N SER A 106 19.22 13.29 -19.50
CA SER A 106 20.65 13.45 -19.74
C SER A 106 21.07 12.45 -20.81
N ASP A 107 22.24 12.64 -21.41
CA ASP A 107 22.77 11.72 -22.40
C ASP A 107 22.85 10.28 -21.87
N ARG A 108 22.99 10.13 -20.54
CA ARG A 108 23.08 8.84 -19.86
C ARG A 108 21.72 8.28 -19.43
N TYR A 109 20.72 9.13 -19.19
CA TYR A 109 19.40 8.75 -18.67
C TYR A 109 18.31 9.46 -19.47
N ALA A 110 17.79 8.78 -20.48
CA ALA A 110 16.79 9.36 -21.36
C ALA A 110 15.42 9.50 -20.68
N ASP A 111 15.09 8.57 -19.78
CA ASP A 111 13.83 8.51 -19.04
C ASP A 111 14.08 7.87 -17.67
N GLN A 112 13.78 8.60 -16.59
CA GLN A 112 13.95 8.10 -15.22
C GLN A 112 13.11 6.85 -14.95
N TRP A 113 11.86 6.82 -15.44
CA TRP A 113 10.96 5.69 -15.20
C TRP A 113 11.46 4.41 -15.87
N ALA A 114 11.82 4.51 -17.15
CA ALA A 114 12.36 3.38 -17.90
C ALA A 114 13.64 2.86 -17.22
N TYR A 115 14.55 3.77 -16.88
CA TYR A 115 15.80 3.42 -16.20
C TYR A 115 15.56 2.73 -14.85
N LEU A 116 14.70 3.30 -13.98
CA LEU A 116 14.43 2.72 -12.68
C LEU A 116 13.70 1.38 -12.78
N GLY A 117 12.82 1.22 -13.77
CA GLY A 117 12.17 -0.06 -14.07
C GLY A 117 13.18 -1.13 -14.51
N GLU A 118 14.06 -0.79 -15.44
CA GLU A 118 15.10 -1.68 -15.96
C GLU A 118 16.08 -2.13 -14.87
N VAL A 119 16.64 -1.19 -14.11
CA VAL A 119 17.68 -1.47 -13.10
C VAL A 119 17.15 -2.28 -11.91
N THR A 120 15.85 -2.21 -11.62
CA THR A 120 15.19 -2.97 -10.54
C THR A 120 14.53 -4.25 -11.04
N GLY A 121 14.40 -4.44 -12.36
CA GLY A 121 13.61 -5.52 -12.94
C GLY A 121 12.12 -5.42 -12.63
N CYS A 122 11.63 -4.20 -12.33
CA CYS A 122 10.24 -3.96 -11.97
C CYS A 122 9.45 -3.35 -13.12
N ARG A 123 8.17 -3.65 -13.17
CA ARG A 123 7.20 -2.90 -13.98
C ARG A 123 6.96 -1.54 -13.34
N VAL A 124 6.84 -0.50 -14.17
CA VAL A 124 6.54 0.86 -13.72
C VAL A 124 5.10 1.19 -14.03
N ILE A 125 4.37 1.65 -13.02
CA ILE A 125 3.03 2.23 -13.16
C ILE A 125 3.17 3.73 -12.88
N THR A 126 2.75 4.56 -13.81
CA THR A 126 2.87 6.03 -13.71
C THR A 126 1.51 6.70 -13.61
N GLY A 127 1.47 7.90 -13.03
CA GLY A 127 0.27 8.74 -12.93
C GLY A 127 -0.03 9.57 -14.18
N THR A 128 0.35 9.12 -15.37
CA THR A 128 0.37 9.91 -16.62
C THR A 128 -0.97 10.54 -17.04
N GLY A 129 -2.12 10.09 -16.50
CA GLY A 129 -3.45 10.64 -16.87
C GLY A 129 -3.74 12.04 -16.33
N ILE A 130 -2.98 12.56 -15.35
CA ILE A 130 -3.22 13.89 -14.74
C ILE A 130 -2.40 15.00 -15.44
N ARG A 131 -1.48 14.64 -16.33
CA ARG A 131 -0.30 15.44 -16.68
C ARG A 131 -0.29 16.20 -17.97
N GLU A 132 -1.18 15.96 -18.85
CA GLU A 132 -1.10 16.67 -20.13
C GLU A 132 -1.11 18.19 -19.97
N HIS A 133 -1.39 18.70 -18.77
CA HIS A 133 -1.58 20.14 -18.60
C HIS A 133 -0.77 20.86 -17.51
N ARG A 134 -0.26 20.27 -16.39
CA ARG A 134 0.23 21.15 -15.28
C ARG A 134 1.34 20.64 -14.34
N GLY A 135 1.83 19.43 -14.36
CA GLY A 135 2.69 18.96 -13.25
C GLY A 135 4.15 18.74 -13.58
N ARG A 136 5.03 19.10 -12.65
CA ARG A 136 6.49 18.90 -12.73
C ARG A 136 6.94 17.56 -12.19
N PHE A 137 6.19 16.95 -11.27
CA PHE A 137 6.60 15.76 -10.53
C PHE A 137 5.47 14.75 -10.48
N ASP A 138 5.81 13.46 -10.64
CA ASP A 138 4.87 12.38 -10.58
C ASP A 138 5.20 11.39 -9.50
N ASN A 139 4.17 10.64 -9.10
CA ASN A 139 4.34 9.39 -8.40
C ASN A 139 4.59 8.26 -9.41
N ALA A 140 5.27 7.21 -8.96
CA ALA A 140 5.34 5.96 -9.67
C ALA A 140 5.20 4.79 -8.71
N ILE A 141 4.67 3.66 -9.19
CA ILE A 141 4.75 2.38 -8.49
C ILE A 141 5.67 1.48 -9.30
N LEU A 142 6.74 1.01 -8.67
CA LEU A 142 7.54 -0.10 -9.19
C LEU A 142 6.99 -1.39 -8.59
N THR A 143 6.77 -2.43 -9.41
CA THR A 143 6.27 -3.70 -8.92
C THR A 143 6.79 -4.88 -9.72
N ARG A 144 7.06 -6.00 -9.01
CA ARG A 144 7.39 -7.30 -9.59
C ARG A 144 6.15 -8.13 -9.88
N PHE A 145 4.97 -7.68 -9.43
CA PHE A 145 3.74 -8.44 -9.56
C PHE A 145 2.93 -8.02 -10.79
N PRO A 146 2.08 -8.92 -11.33
CA PRO A 146 1.17 -8.57 -12.40
C PRO A 146 0.22 -7.44 -12.00
N VAL A 147 0.06 -6.47 -12.90
CA VAL A 147 -0.87 -5.35 -12.75
C VAL A 147 -2.19 -5.74 -13.40
N LEU A 148 -3.26 -5.75 -12.62
CA LEU A 148 -4.61 -6.08 -13.09
C LEU A 148 -5.37 -4.84 -13.58
N ALA A 149 -5.18 -3.72 -12.89
CA ALA A 149 -5.77 -2.43 -13.21
C ALA A 149 -4.96 -1.32 -12.54
N ALA A 150 -4.97 -0.14 -13.14
CA ALA A 150 -4.44 1.06 -12.51
C ALA A 150 -5.19 2.29 -13.01
N ARG A 151 -5.28 3.32 -12.15
CA ARG A 151 -5.79 4.66 -12.50
C ARG A 151 -5.01 5.75 -11.79
N ALA A 152 -4.98 6.92 -12.37
CA ALA A 152 -4.53 8.13 -11.71
C ALA A 152 -5.71 8.79 -10.96
N ILE A 153 -5.43 9.38 -9.81
CA ILE A 153 -6.37 10.15 -8.99
C ILE A 153 -5.85 11.58 -8.90
N ASP A 154 -6.64 12.56 -9.33
CA ASP A 154 -6.33 13.98 -9.16
C ASP A 154 -6.63 14.43 -7.74
N LEU A 155 -5.59 14.81 -7.00
CA LEU A 155 -5.67 15.38 -5.65
C LEU A 155 -5.40 16.89 -5.64
N THR A 156 -5.31 17.53 -6.80
CA THR A 156 -4.98 18.96 -6.93
C THR A 156 -6.03 19.82 -6.23
N ILE A 157 -5.59 20.69 -5.35
CA ILE A 157 -6.42 21.70 -4.69
C ILE A 157 -6.16 23.05 -5.35
N ALA A 158 -7.22 23.77 -5.69
CA ALA A 158 -7.10 25.07 -6.33
C ALA A 158 -6.23 26.04 -5.51
N GLY A 159 -5.30 26.72 -6.18
CA GLY A 159 -4.34 27.63 -5.54
C GLY A 159 -3.07 26.97 -4.98
N TYR A 160 -2.94 25.65 -5.08
CA TYR A 160 -1.75 24.90 -4.69
C TYR A 160 -1.13 24.16 -5.86
N GLU A 161 0.05 23.59 -5.63
CA GLU A 161 0.74 22.78 -6.62
C GLU A 161 -0.07 21.51 -6.96
N PRO A 162 -0.11 21.10 -8.25
CA PRO A 162 -0.79 19.87 -8.63
C PRO A 162 -0.24 18.65 -7.88
N ARG A 163 -1.14 17.83 -7.34
CA ARG A 163 -0.83 16.58 -6.65
C ARG A 163 -1.74 15.46 -7.12
N GLY A 164 -1.27 14.25 -7.02
CA GLY A 164 -2.03 13.08 -7.44
C GLY A 164 -1.72 11.83 -6.62
N ALA A 165 -2.48 10.78 -6.91
CA ALA A 165 -2.18 9.44 -6.46
C ALA A 165 -2.32 8.45 -7.61
N ILE A 166 -1.63 7.31 -7.48
CA ILE A 166 -1.81 6.15 -8.35
C ILE A 166 -2.55 5.10 -7.51
N ASP A 167 -3.60 4.54 -8.08
CA ASP A 167 -4.42 3.48 -7.49
C ASP A 167 -4.31 2.25 -8.40
N ALA A 168 -3.68 1.18 -7.93
CA ALA A 168 -3.39 -0.01 -8.72
C ALA A 168 -3.80 -1.29 -8.00
N ASN A 169 -4.34 -2.25 -8.73
CA ASN A 169 -4.59 -3.62 -8.27
C ASN A 169 -3.48 -4.54 -8.79
N LEU A 170 -2.79 -5.20 -7.87
CA LEU A 170 -1.71 -6.14 -8.13
C LEU A 170 -2.13 -7.57 -7.76
N MET A 171 -1.68 -8.57 -8.54
CA MET A 171 -1.93 -9.96 -8.26
C MET A 171 -0.79 -10.56 -7.42
N ILE A 172 -1.08 -10.94 -6.18
CA ILE A 172 -0.14 -11.60 -5.27
C ILE A 172 -0.59 -13.03 -5.06
N GLY A 173 0.06 -13.97 -5.75
CA GLY A 173 -0.46 -15.36 -5.81
C GLY A 173 -1.85 -15.38 -6.45
N ASP A 174 -2.85 -15.80 -5.70
CA ASP A 174 -4.26 -15.83 -6.10
C ASP A 174 -5.08 -14.64 -5.59
N ARG A 175 -4.45 -13.66 -4.93
CA ARG A 175 -5.08 -12.53 -4.24
C ARG A 175 -4.81 -11.21 -4.90
N VAL A 176 -5.69 -10.26 -4.65
CA VAL A 176 -5.57 -8.89 -5.16
C VAL A 176 -5.18 -7.96 -4.03
N LEU A 177 -4.02 -7.32 -4.18
CA LEU A 177 -3.56 -6.22 -3.33
C LEU A 177 -3.81 -4.90 -4.05
N ARG A 178 -4.59 -4.02 -3.43
CA ARG A 178 -4.76 -2.64 -3.89
C ARG A 178 -3.64 -1.79 -3.32
N VAL A 179 -2.87 -1.13 -4.18
CA VAL A 179 -1.74 -0.28 -3.81
C VAL A 179 -2.03 1.15 -4.23
N ILE A 180 -1.92 2.07 -3.28
CA ILE A 180 -2.07 3.49 -3.52
C ILE A 180 -0.75 4.17 -3.21
N ALA A 181 -0.18 4.85 -4.22
CA ALA A 181 1.02 5.68 -4.11
C ALA A 181 0.62 7.15 -4.19
N THR A 182 1.06 7.98 -3.24
CA THR A 182 0.68 9.40 -3.21
C THR A 182 1.80 10.29 -2.70
N HIS A 183 1.71 11.59 -3.02
CA HIS A 183 2.53 12.65 -2.47
C HIS A 183 1.63 13.84 -2.16
N PHE A 184 1.48 14.18 -0.87
CA PHE A 184 0.63 15.29 -0.44
C PHE A 184 1.37 16.63 -0.52
N GLY A 185 0.60 17.71 -0.53
CA GLY A 185 1.11 19.07 -0.56
C GLY A 185 1.71 19.55 0.76
N LEU A 186 2.35 20.72 0.72
CA LEU A 186 3.12 21.25 1.84
C LEU A 186 2.24 21.94 2.90
N HIS A 187 1.02 22.36 2.56
CA HIS A 187 0.15 23.13 3.45
C HIS A 187 -0.84 22.24 4.20
N ALA A 188 -1.04 22.49 5.50
CA ALA A 188 -1.92 21.66 6.33
C ALA A 188 -3.38 21.60 5.84
N THR A 189 -3.91 22.72 5.33
CA THR A 189 -5.26 22.77 4.74
C THR A 189 -5.34 21.96 3.47
N GLU A 190 -4.34 22.09 2.61
CA GLU A 190 -4.20 21.33 1.38
C GLU A 190 -4.18 19.83 1.66
N ARG A 191 -3.29 19.36 2.57
CA ARG A 191 -3.20 17.95 2.96
C ARG A 191 -4.53 17.40 3.49
N ARG A 192 -5.26 18.19 4.28
CA ARG A 192 -6.57 17.77 4.80
C ARG A 192 -7.59 17.56 3.67
N LEU A 193 -7.62 18.45 2.68
CA LEU A 193 -8.51 18.34 1.54
C LEU A 193 -8.10 17.16 0.64
N GLN A 194 -6.82 16.96 0.41
CA GLN A 194 -6.26 15.83 -0.33
C GLN A 194 -6.60 14.49 0.34
N ALA A 195 -6.42 14.38 1.66
CA ALA A 195 -6.81 13.20 2.42
C ALA A 195 -8.31 12.91 2.27
N ASN A 196 -9.19 13.92 2.35
CA ASN A 196 -10.61 13.74 2.18
C ASN A 196 -10.98 13.28 0.76
N ARG A 197 -10.36 13.85 -0.29
CA ARG A 197 -10.54 13.39 -1.68
C ARG A 197 -10.09 11.95 -1.87
N LEU A 198 -8.91 11.62 -1.35
CA LEU A 198 -8.40 10.26 -1.42
C LEU A 198 -9.35 9.27 -0.72
N MET A 199 -9.87 9.63 0.46
CA MET A 199 -10.82 8.81 1.20
C MET A 199 -12.12 8.54 0.44
N ALA A 200 -12.64 9.51 -0.30
CA ALA A 200 -13.83 9.33 -1.14
C ALA A 200 -13.59 8.27 -2.22
N VAL A 201 -12.41 8.30 -2.85
CA VAL A 201 -12.05 7.35 -3.92
C VAL A 201 -11.73 5.95 -3.38
N LEU A 202 -11.20 5.83 -2.15
CA LEU A 202 -10.86 4.51 -1.57
C LEU A 202 -12.10 3.62 -1.36
N GLY A 203 -13.28 4.22 -1.18
CA GLY A 203 -14.54 3.48 -1.09
C GLY A 203 -15.01 2.88 -2.42
N GLU A 204 -14.46 3.34 -3.55
CA GLU A 204 -14.84 2.89 -4.87
C GLU A 204 -13.99 1.70 -5.33
N PRO A 205 -14.57 0.66 -5.94
CA PRO A 205 -13.80 -0.41 -6.55
C PRO A 205 -13.05 0.14 -7.78
N LEU A 206 -11.86 -0.40 -8.04
CA LEU A 206 -11.14 -0.11 -9.28
C LEU A 206 -11.85 -0.82 -10.44
N ALA A 207 -12.46 -0.07 -11.34
CA ALA A 207 -13.51 -0.48 -12.28
C ALA A 207 -13.17 -1.66 -13.22
N ALA A 208 -11.92 -1.95 -13.48
CA ALA A 208 -11.50 -2.97 -14.44
C ALA A 208 -11.48 -4.40 -13.89
N ASN A 209 -11.73 -4.62 -12.61
CA ASN A 209 -11.56 -5.95 -12.03
C ASN A 209 -12.82 -6.39 -11.26
N ARG A 210 -13.41 -7.50 -11.70
CA ARG A 210 -14.51 -8.17 -10.97
C ARG A 210 -14.07 -8.77 -9.63
N ARG A 211 -12.75 -8.89 -9.38
CA ARG A 211 -12.22 -9.34 -8.10
C ARG A 211 -12.04 -8.14 -7.17
N ALA A 212 -12.75 -8.12 -6.07
CA ALA A 212 -12.53 -7.13 -5.02
C ALA A 212 -11.10 -7.27 -4.47
N ALA A 213 -10.48 -6.15 -4.12
CA ALA A 213 -9.20 -6.19 -3.42
C ALA A 213 -9.39 -6.85 -2.04
N HIS A 214 -8.47 -7.76 -1.70
CA HIS A 214 -8.51 -8.47 -0.43
C HIS A 214 -7.79 -7.71 0.69
N ALA A 215 -6.78 -6.91 0.31
CA ALA A 215 -6.03 -6.03 1.19
C ALA A 215 -5.63 -4.75 0.46
N MET A 216 -5.25 -3.72 1.21
CA MET A 216 -4.84 -2.42 0.67
C MET A 216 -3.57 -1.94 1.34
N LEU A 217 -2.68 -1.34 0.52
CA LEU A 217 -1.54 -0.53 0.95
C LEU A 217 -1.74 0.91 0.47
N LEU A 218 -1.53 1.87 1.36
CA LEU A 218 -1.33 3.27 0.99
C LEU A 218 0.06 3.68 1.44
N MET A 219 0.87 4.16 0.51
CA MET A 219 2.26 4.52 0.75
C MET A 219 2.59 5.86 0.10
N GLY A 220 3.44 6.63 0.76
CA GLY A 220 3.92 7.88 0.17
C GLY A 220 4.46 8.88 1.18
N ASP A 221 4.95 9.98 0.64
CA ASP A 221 5.28 11.18 1.38
C ASP A 221 4.00 12.00 1.61
N LEU A 222 3.52 12.01 2.85
CA LEU A 222 2.32 12.75 3.22
C LEU A 222 2.64 14.18 3.67
N ASN A 223 3.92 14.60 3.68
CA ASN A 223 4.37 15.91 4.11
C ASN A 223 3.83 16.33 5.50
N GLU A 224 3.51 15.33 6.36
CA GLU A 224 2.85 15.57 7.63
C GLU A 224 3.56 14.85 8.78
N TRP A 225 4.33 15.61 9.53
CA TRP A 225 5.05 15.10 10.72
C TRP A 225 4.20 15.08 11.99
N ARG A 226 3.07 15.80 12.00
CA ARG A 226 2.18 15.88 13.15
C ARG A 226 1.25 14.67 13.17
N GLY A 227 1.52 13.70 14.03
CA GLY A 227 0.74 12.45 14.12
C GLY A 227 -0.76 12.61 14.43
N ARG A 228 -1.19 13.83 14.85
CA ARG A 228 -2.59 14.15 15.15
C ARG A 228 -3.17 15.24 14.26
N SER A 229 -2.61 15.46 13.08
CA SER A 229 -3.19 16.40 12.11
C SER A 229 -4.56 15.94 11.61
N GLY A 230 -5.31 16.87 10.96
CA GLY A 230 -6.60 16.53 10.35
C GLY A 230 -6.48 15.47 9.26
N ALA A 231 -5.42 15.54 8.44
CA ALA A 231 -5.14 14.59 7.38
C ALA A 231 -4.87 13.18 7.95
N ILE A 232 -3.93 13.07 8.91
CA ILE A 232 -3.57 11.78 9.52
C ILE A 232 -4.76 11.16 10.25
N ARG A 233 -5.50 11.93 11.09
CA ARG A 233 -6.70 11.39 11.74
C ARG A 233 -7.76 10.89 10.77
N SER A 234 -7.89 11.51 9.60
CA SER A 234 -8.82 11.05 8.57
C SER A 234 -8.42 9.69 8.01
N LEU A 235 -7.13 9.52 7.69
CA LEU A 235 -6.58 8.27 7.19
C LEU A 235 -6.62 7.17 8.26
N ASP A 236 -6.16 7.46 9.50
CA ASP A 236 -6.10 6.50 10.60
C ASP A 236 -7.48 5.94 10.97
N ARG A 237 -8.55 6.74 10.87
CA ARG A 237 -9.91 6.26 11.14
C ARG A 237 -10.38 5.20 10.14
N ARG A 238 -9.88 5.25 8.92
CA ARG A 238 -10.30 4.34 7.84
C ARG A 238 -9.36 3.14 7.67
N LEU A 239 -8.06 3.38 7.79
CA LEU A 239 -7.02 2.41 7.45
C LEU A 239 -6.30 1.84 8.69
N GLY A 240 -6.66 2.33 9.87
CA GLY A 240 -5.87 2.06 11.07
C GLY A 240 -4.60 2.93 11.14
N PRO A 241 -3.79 2.77 12.21
CA PRO A 241 -2.58 3.57 12.39
C PRO A 241 -1.52 3.24 11.33
N SER A 242 -0.89 4.27 10.78
CA SER A 242 0.22 4.10 9.84
C SER A 242 1.51 3.68 10.53
N ALA A 243 2.33 2.90 9.83
CA ALA A 243 3.74 2.84 10.13
C ALA A 243 4.43 4.10 9.61
N ALA A 244 5.17 4.77 10.48
CA ALA A 244 5.92 5.98 10.17
C ALA A 244 7.23 6.01 10.95
N ALA A 245 8.29 6.51 10.34
CA ALA A 245 9.58 6.71 10.97
C ALA A 245 10.24 7.97 10.41
N ARG A 246 11.26 8.47 11.09
CA ARG A 246 11.97 9.70 10.69
C ARG A 246 12.83 9.43 9.46
N THR A 247 12.45 9.99 8.33
CA THR A 247 13.07 9.80 7.01
C THR A 247 13.72 11.07 6.47
N PHE A 248 13.29 12.23 6.95
CA PHE A 248 13.72 13.54 6.45
C PHE A 248 14.34 14.43 7.54
N PRO A 249 15.35 15.25 7.22
CA PRO A 249 16.20 15.15 6.04
C PRO A 249 17.16 13.93 6.12
N SER A 250 17.59 13.39 5.00
CA SER A 250 18.34 12.11 4.92
C SER A 250 19.65 12.12 5.75
N TRP A 251 20.32 13.28 5.85
CA TRP A 251 21.57 13.45 6.60
C TRP A 251 21.35 13.48 8.12
N LEU A 252 20.19 13.99 8.61
CA LEU A 252 19.79 14.03 10.02
C LEU A 252 18.27 13.81 10.13
N PRO A 253 17.76 12.58 10.08
CA PRO A 253 16.33 12.31 10.02
C PRO A 253 15.61 12.70 11.33
N VAL A 254 14.82 13.77 11.29
CA VAL A 254 14.06 14.29 12.43
C VAL A 254 12.55 14.32 12.18
N LEU A 255 12.10 14.34 10.91
CA LEU A 255 10.70 14.39 10.54
C LEU A 255 10.25 13.04 9.94
N ALA A 256 9.06 12.58 10.32
CA ALA A 256 8.40 11.37 9.80
C ALA A 256 7.35 11.78 8.77
N LEU A 257 7.77 12.07 7.54
CA LEU A 257 6.93 12.54 6.44
C LEU A 257 6.34 11.37 5.65
N ASP A 258 7.15 10.31 5.49
CA ASP A 258 6.81 9.11 4.74
C ASP A 258 6.03 8.11 5.61
N ARG A 259 4.99 7.51 5.04
CA ARG A 259 4.09 6.61 5.75
C ARG A 259 3.70 5.41 4.91
N ILE A 260 3.44 4.29 5.61
CA ILE A 260 2.85 3.08 5.05
C ILE A 260 1.63 2.71 5.89
N TYR A 261 0.48 2.59 5.24
CA TYR A 261 -0.76 2.05 5.81
C TYR A 261 -1.02 0.68 5.18
N ALA A 262 -1.47 -0.26 6.00
CA ALA A 262 -1.97 -1.55 5.54
C ALA A 262 -3.37 -1.76 6.10
N ASP A 263 -4.32 -2.15 5.26
CA ASP A 263 -5.71 -2.45 5.63
C ASP A 263 -6.12 -3.82 5.09
N GLY A 264 -6.96 -4.53 5.85
CA GLY A 264 -7.41 -5.86 5.53
C GLY A 264 -6.60 -6.96 6.24
N PRO A 265 -6.60 -8.20 5.71
CA PRO A 265 -5.99 -9.35 6.38
C PRO A 265 -4.46 -9.41 6.25
N ALA A 266 -3.85 -8.50 5.50
CA ALA A 266 -2.39 -8.42 5.37
C ALA A 266 -1.81 -7.58 6.51
N VAL A 267 -0.73 -8.03 7.12
CA VAL A 267 -0.11 -7.39 8.30
C VAL A 267 1.25 -6.84 7.93
N LEU A 268 1.43 -5.53 8.13
CA LEU A 268 2.70 -4.86 7.94
C LEU A 268 3.55 -4.97 9.21
N ARG A 269 4.78 -5.48 9.07
CA ARG A 269 5.75 -5.62 10.15
C ARG A 269 7.15 -5.21 9.70
N ASP A 270 8.08 -5.23 10.65
CA ASP A 270 9.52 -4.99 10.41
C ASP A 270 9.76 -3.68 9.65
N VAL A 271 9.03 -2.63 10.04
CA VAL A 271 9.17 -1.32 9.39
C VAL A 271 10.43 -0.63 9.88
N TYR A 272 11.28 -0.24 8.94
CA TYR A 272 12.53 0.43 9.23
C TYR A 272 12.88 1.48 8.17
N VAL A 273 13.73 2.42 8.56
CA VAL A 273 14.32 3.40 7.64
C VAL A 273 15.62 2.84 7.08
N TYR A 274 15.71 2.72 5.77
CA TYR A 274 16.91 2.25 5.10
C TYR A 274 18.00 3.34 5.10
N ARG A 275 19.16 3.06 5.70
CA ARG A 275 20.18 4.08 6.02
C ARG A 275 21.58 3.68 5.53
N SER A 276 21.75 3.39 4.24
CA SER A 276 23.10 3.23 3.69
C SER A 276 23.77 4.60 3.47
N PRO A 277 25.10 4.67 3.38
CA PRO A 277 25.81 5.88 2.95
C PRO A 277 25.29 6.40 1.62
N LEU A 278 24.95 5.50 0.69
CA LEU A 278 24.41 5.85 -0.61
C LEU A 278 23.00 6.44 -0.52
N ALA A 279 22.13 5.85 0.31
CA ALA A 279 20.77 6.38 0.52
C ALA A 279 20.79 7.80 1.10
N ARG A 280 21.72 8.09 2.02
CA ARG A 280 21.89 9.44 2.58
C ARG A 280 22.34 10.47 1.55
N LEU A 281 23.02 10.04 0.51
CA LEU A 281 23.51 10.90 -0.57
C LEU A 281 22.50 11.05 -1.70
N ALA A 282 21.74 10.01 -2.01
CA ALA A 282 20.94 9.89 -3.22
C ALA A 282 19.69 10.78 -3.26
N SER A 283 19.12 11.11 -2.11
CA SER A 283 17.95 11.99 -1.94
C SER A 283 18.01 12.72 -0.61
N ASP A 284 17.19 13.74 -0.42
CA ASP A 284 16.98 14.40 0.86
C ASP A 284 16.01 13.64 1.78
N HIS A 285 15.35 12.59 1.29
CA HIS A 285 14.63 11.59 2.07
C HIS A 285 15.39 10.26 2.15
N LEU A 286 15.09 9.47 3.19
CA LEU A 286 15.51 8.07 3.30
C LEU A 286 14.31 7.15 2.99
N PRO A 287 14.52 6.01 2.34
CA PRO A 287 13.46 5.05 2.11
C PRO A 287 12.86 4.51 3.41
N LEU A 288 11.54 4.43 3.51
CA LEU A 288 10.82 3.69 4.54
C LEU A 288 10.44 2.32 3.96
N VAL A 289 10.89 1.25 4.61
CA VAL A 289 10.75 -0.13 4.15
C VAL A 289 9.95 -0.93 5.16
N GLY A 290 9.16 -1.88 4.72
CA GLY A 290 8.44 -2.81 5.59
C GLY A 290 8.17 -4.15 4.90
N ASN A 291 7.80 -5.15 5.68
CA ASN A 291 7.39 -6.46 5.21
C ASN A 291 5.88 -6.64 5.41
N LEU A 292 5.17 -6.98 4.33
CA LEU A 292 3.77 -7.31 4.36
C LEU A 292 3.61 -8.83 4.41
N TYR A 293 3.01 -9.33 5.46
CA TYR A 293 2.71 -10.76 5.66
C TYR A 293 1.24 -11.00 5.36
N TRP A 294 0.96 -11.97 4.52
CA TRP A 294 -0.40 -12.29 4.10
C TRP A 294 -0.62 -13.80 4.05
N SER A 295 -1.51 -14.35 4.87
CA SER A 295 -1.78 -15.80 4.88
C SER A 295 -2.08 -16.34 3.48
N VAL A 296 -1.39 -17.40 3.05
CA VAL A 296 -1.64 -18.11 1.78
C VAL A 296 -3.03 -18.73 1.78
N HIS A 297 -3.44 -19.28 2.92
CA HIS A 297 -4.78 -19.82 3.09
C HIS A 297 -5.69 -18.72 3.65
N GLY A 298 -6.88 -18.52 3.06
CA GLY A 298 -7.89 -17.62 3.60
C GLY A 298 -8.21 -17.98 5.06
N PRO A 299 -8.85 -17.10 5.85
CA PRO A 299 -9.32 -17.46 7.17
C PRO A 299 -10.13 -18.74 7.01
N ARG A 300 -9.66 -19.85 7.63
CA ARG A 300 -10.45 -21.06 7.67
C ARG A 300 -11.78 -20.66 8.27
N HIS A 301 -12.85 -20.64 7.47
CA HIS A 301 -14.19 -20.54 7.99
C HIS A 301 -14.29 -21.64 9.06
N ARG A 302 -14.26 -21.28 10.33
CA ARG A 302 -14.70 -22.19 11.37
C ARG A 302 -16.14 -22.49 10.97
N GLU A 303 -16.38 -23.68 10.47
CA GLU A 303 -17.73 -24.21 10.34
C GLU A 303 -18.40 -23.95 11.68
N ARG A 304 -19.41 -23.09 11.67
CA ARG A 304 -20.26 -22.94 12.85
C ARG A 304 -20.76 -24.34 13.16
N PRO A 305 -20.55 -24.87 14.37
CA PRO A 305 -21.08 -26.18 14.72
C PRO A 305 -22.57 -26.14 14.38
N ARG A 306 -23.01 -27.04 13.52
CA ARG A 306 -24.42 -27.23 13.22
C ARG A 306 -25.10 -27.55 14.55
N VAL A 307 -25.75 -26.55 15.15
CA VAL A 307 -26.65 -26.78 16.29
C VAL A 307 -27.78 -27.64 15.75
N SER A 308 -27.68 -28.95 15.99
CA SER A 308 -28.78 -29.87 15.71
C SER A 308 -29.96 -29.40 16.55
N ARG A 309 -30.95 -28.82 15.89
CA ARG A 309 -32.24 -28.58 16.53
C ARG A 309 -32.88 -29.95 16.83
N ARG A 310 -32.59 -30.47 18.03
CA ARG A 310 -33.44 -31.51 18.59
C ARG A 310 -34.85 -30.94 18.69
N ARG A 311 -35.76 -31.48 17.86
CA ARG A 311 -37.19 -31.24 18.05
C ARG A 311 -37.56 -31.78 19.44
N VAL A 312 -37.83 -30.88 20.39
CA VAL A 312 -38.51 -31.21 21.61
C VAL A 312 -39.94 -31.57 21.19
N ARG A 313 -40.31 -32.84 21.30
CA ARG A 313 -41.71 -33.28 21.19
C ARG A 313 -42.43 -32.72 22.40
N SER A 314 -43.41 -31.84 22.20
CA SER A 314 -44.37 -31.46 23.23
C SER A 314 -45.21 -32.65 23.66
N PRO A 315 -45.44 -32.88 24.94
CA PRO A 315 -46.37 -33.89 25.37
C PRO A 315 -47.80 -33.46 25.01
N VAL A 316 -48.52 -34.34 24.37
CA VAL A 316 -49.93 -34.24 24.05
C VAL A 316 -50.72 -34.27 25.38
N ASN A 317 -51.45 -33.21 25.68
CA ASN A 317 -52.47 -33.21 26.75
C ASN A 317 -53.60 -34.15 26.33
N GLN A 318 -53.72 -35.30 27.02
CA GLN A 318 -54.93 -36.07 27.14
C GLN A 318 -55.68 -35.57 28.36
N TRP A 319 -56.71 -34.78 28.17
CA TRP A 319 -57.86 -34.62 29.08
C TRP A 319 -58.98 -34.00 28.25
N ALA A 320 -59.87 -34.86 27.74
CA ALA A 320 -61.24 -34.56 27.43
C ALA A 320 -62.01 -35.86 27.60
N ASP A 321 -62.96 -35.78 28.51
CA ASP A 321 -64.21 -36.52 28.66
C ASP A 321 -64.41 -37.03 30.08
N GLY A 322 -65.40 -36.37 30.73
CA GLY A 322 -66.01 -36.70 31.99
C GLY A 322 -66.88 -35.58 32.41
#